data_e80ab5e451e52847f2b26d4807515618
#
_entry.id   e80ab5e451e52847f2b26d4807515618
#
_cell.length_a   1.000
_cell.length_b   1.000
_cell.length_c   1.000
_cell.angle_alpha   90.00
_cell.angle_beta   90.00
_cell.angle_gamma   90.00
#
_symmetry.space_group_name_H-M   'P 1'
#
loop_
_entity.id
_entity.type
_entity.pdbx_description
1 polymer ?
#
loop_
_entity_poly.entity_id
_entity_poly.type
_entity_poly.pdbx_seq_one_letter_code
_entity_poly.pdbx_strand_id
1 'polypeptide(L)'
;GHLVIRGPGNGNREALTLEEVADKLQKLYRLPPMPALALRILRLTANTDATARELAELIEFDPSLTAQIMRYARSALFNYPGQVNSVQEAVTRVLGFDRVAHIALGIASVRAFEVPRHGILGMDNFWRHSLYCAFLCQIIAPRCGAEKGLGYLCGLLHNFGLLLVGHLFPAEFDELNELREANPEASMHSLEQQVFGQGNGQEILSVGHGAIGGILHRLWQLPDPVVKAAGVHQQSGYHGEHENYVLMVQLANAL
;
A
#
# COMPACT_ATOMS: atom_id res chain seq x y z
N GLY A 1 7.84 15.09 -16.62
CA GLY A 1 8.35 14.13 -17.58
C GLY A 1 7.25 13.19 -18.00
N HIS A 2 6.99 13.11 -19.28
CA HIS A 2 5.96 12.21 -19.83
C HIS A 2 6.47 10.77 -19.75
N LEU A 3 5.85 9.95 -18.95
CA LEU A 3 6.06 8.50 -18.98
C LEU A 3 5.16 7.94 -20.08
N VAL A 4 5.72 7.57 -21.20
CA VAL A 4 5.00 6.85 -22.26
C VAL A 4 5.14 5.35 -21.99
N ILE A 5 4.05 4.71 -21.60
CA ILE A 5 4.00 3.27 -21.40
C ILE A 5 3.64 2.62 -22.75
N ARG A 6 4.60 1.93 -23.35
CA ARG A 6 4.36 1.13 -24.55
C ARG A 6 3.91 -0.28 -24.15
N GLY A 7 2.65 -0.60 -24.42
CA GLY A 7 2.18 -1.98 -24.36
C GLY A 7 2.54 -2.77 -25.63
N PRO A 8 2.69 -4.09 -25.57
CA PRO A 8 2.97 -4.89 -26.74
C PRO A 8 1.73 -5.10 -27.63
N GLY A 9 1.80 -4.63 -28.82
CA GLY A 9 1.29 -5.31 -30.01
C GLY A 9 -0.12 -5.10 -30.53
N ASN A 10 -0.13 -4.61 -31.73
CA ASN A 10 -1.10 -4.66 -32.80
C ASN A 10 -2.33 -3.75 -32.75
N GLY A 11 -2.21 -2.72 -33.53
CA GLY A 11 -3.29 -1.82 -33.96
C GLY A 11 -3.25 -0.50 -33.21
N ASN A 12 -3.09 0.57 -33.93
CA ASN A 12 -3.12 1.99 -33.58
C ASN A 12 -4.01 2.40 -32.38
N ARG A 13 -3.67 1.95 -31.17
CA ARG A 13 -4.18 2.52 -29.93
C ARG A 13 -3.03 3.29 -29.30
N GLU A 14 -3.15 4.59 -29.26
CA GLU A 14 -2.26 5.48 -28.52
C GLU A 14 -2.23 5.00 -27.06
N ALA A 15 -1.01 4.82 -26.50
CA ALA A 15 -0.84 4.49 -25.10
C ALA A 15 -1.39 5.63 -24.24
N LEU A 16 -2.27 5.31 -23.28
CA LEU A 16 -2.81 6.28 -22.35
C LEU A 16 -1.70 6.87 -21.48
N THR A 17 -1.73 8.17 -21.26
CA THR A 17 -0.90 8.83 -20.25
C THR A 17 -1.39 8.49 -18.84
N LEU A 18 -0.54 8.64 -17.81
CA LEU A 18 -0.96 8.46 -16.41
C LEU A 18 -2.09 9.39 -16.02
N GLU A 19 -2.14 10.61 -16.58
CA GLU A 19 -3.21 11.57 -16.34
C GLU A 19 -4.54 11.09 -16.94
N GLU A 20 -4.51 10.54 -18.15
CA GLU A 20 -5.69 9.94 -18.79
C GLU A 20 -6.19 8.72 -18.04
N VAL A 21 -5.29 7.86 -17.53
CA VAL A 21 -5.65 6.73 -16.68
C VAL A 21 -6.28 7.21 -15.38
N ALA A 22 -5.69 8.22 -14.72
CA ALA A 22 -6.24 8.81 -13.50
C ALA A 22 -7.64 9.38 -13.72
N ASP A 23 -7.84 10.11 -14.81
CA ASP A 23 -9.13 10.69 -15.18
C ASP A 23 -10.19 9.63 -15.44
N LYS A 24 -9.85 8.57 -16.19
CA LYS A 24 -10.74 7.42 -16.41
C LYS A 24 -11.10 6.70 -15.13
N LEU A 25 -10.12 6.45 -14.24
CA LEU A 25 -10.36 5.82 -12.96
C LEU A 25 -11.35 6.63 -12.11
N GLN A 26 -11.19 7.95 -12.07
CA GLN A 26 -12.08 8.81 -11.30
C GLN A 26 -13.50 8.87 -11.89
N LYS A 27 -13.62 9.02 -13.21
CA LYS A 27 -14.91 9.24 -13.87
C LYS A 27 -15.72 7.98 -14.08
N LEU A 28 -15.07 6.89 -14.48
CA LEU A 28 -15.74 5.66 -14.89
C LEU A 28 -15.88 4.64 -13.76
N TYR A 29 -14.92 4.57 -12.85
CA TYR A 29 -14.82 3.50 -11.85
C TYR A 29 -15.06 3.95 -10.41
N ARG A 30 -15.30 5.23 -10.15
CA ARG A 30 -15.57 5.78 -8.81
C ARG A 30 -14.58 5.25 -7.77
N LEU A 31 -13.37 5.78 -7.80
CA LEU A 31 -12.34 5.43 -6.80
C LEU A 31 -12.88 5.63 -5.38
N PRO A 32 -12.63 4.67 -4.46
CA PRO A 32 -13.09 4.81 -3.10
C PRO A 32 -12.41 6.03 -2.44
N PRO A 33 -13.17 6.85 -1.70
CA PRO A 33 -12.58 7.93 -0.91
C PRO A 33 -11.75 7.34 0.23
N MET A 34 -10.76 8.10 0.68
CA MET A 34 -10.05 7.74 1.91
C MET A 34 -11.01 7.71 3.09
N PRO A 35 -11.05 6.61 3.88
CA PRO A 35 -11.91 6.55 5.05
C PRO A 35 -11.63 7.70 6.02
N ALA A 36 -12.68 8.24 6.65
CA ALA A 36 -12.58 9.40 7.52
C ALA A 36 -11.56 9.21 8.66
N LEU A 37 -11.53 8.03 9.27
CA LEU A 37 -10.56 7.70 10.32
C LEU A 37 -9.13 7.73 9.79
N ALA A 38 -8.88 7.15 8.60
CA ALA A 38 -7.56 7.19 7.97
C ALA A 38 -7.11 8.62 7.70
N LEU A 39 -8.01 9.48 7.21
CA LEU A 39 -7.71 10.89 6.97
C LEU A 39 -7.35 11.63 8.27
N ARG A 40 -8.06 11.37 9.36
CA ARG A 40 -7.76 11.96 10.67
C ARG A 40 -6.40 11.52 11.20
N ILE A 41 -6.07 10.24 11.06
CA ILE A 41 -4.75 9.70 11.44
C ILE A 41 -3.66 10.35 10.59
N LEU A 42 -3.86 10.45 9.28
CA LEU A 42 -2.91 11.09 8.36
C LEU A 42 -2.62 12.53 8.75
N ARG A 43 -3.66 13.30 9.05
CA ARG A 43 -3.52 14.70 9.52
C ARG A 43 -2.74 14.78 10.83
N LEU A 44 -2.97 13.84 11.76
CA LEU A 44 -2.24 13.80 13.01
C LEU A 44 -0.75 13.49 12.79
N THR A 45 -0.39 12.63 11.84
CA THR A 45 1.01 12.36 11.50
C THR A 45 1.73 13.58 10.91
N ALA A 46 1.01 14.49 10.27
CA ALA A 46 1.57 15.73 9.73
C ALA A 46 1.79 16.81 10.80
N ASN A 47 1.21 16.64 12.00
CA ASN A 47 1.36 17.58 13.10
C ASN A 47 2.56 17.19 13.98
N THR A 48 3.63 17.99 13.95
CA THR A 48 4.86 17.75 14.72
C THR A 48 4.66 17.82 16.24
N ASP A 49 3.61 18.49 16.68
CA ASP A 49 3.27 18.65 18.11
C ASP A 49 2.28 17.58 18.61
N ALA A 50 1.88 16.65 17.75
CA ALA A 50 0.96 15.59 18.12
C ALA A 50 1.53 14.69 19.22
N THR A 51 0.68 14.35 20.19
CA THR A 51 1.07 13.55 21.36
C THR A 51 0.61 12.09 21.24
N ALA A 52 1.26 11.21 21.99
CA ALA A 52 0.84 9.81 22.11
C ALA A 52 -0.61 9.69 22.61
N ARG A 53 -1.04 10.60 23.48
CA ARG A 53 -2.41 10.64 23.99
C ARG A 53 -3.42 10.97 22.90
N GLU A 54 -3.15 11.97 22.08
CA GLU A 54 -4.03 12.34 20.96
C GLU A 54 -4.19 11.18 19.96
N LEU A 55 -3.11 10.50 19.64
CA LEU A 55 -3.15 9.32 18.79
C LEU A 55 -3.96 8.18 19.43
N ALA A 56 -3.72 7.90 20.70
CA ALA A 56 -4.45 6.87 21.42
C ALA A 56 -5.96 7.18 21.51
N GLU A 57 -6.33 8.40 21.81
CA GLU A 57 -7.75 8.81 21.85
C GLU A 57 -8.42 8.62 20.48
N LEU A 58 -7.73 8.99 19.41
CA LEU A 58 -8.23 8.82 18.04
C LEU A 58 -8.46 7.34 17.69
N ILE A 59 -7.53 6.47 18.03
CA ILE A 59 -7.62 5.02 17.78
C ILE A 59 -8.72 4.39 18.63
N GLU A 60 -8.85 4.78 19.89
CA GLU A 60 -9.79 4.21 20.85
C GLU A 60 -11.26 4.48 20.51
N PHE A 61 -11.55 5.46 19.65
CA PHE A 61 -12.90 5.61 19.08
C PHE A 61 -13.35 4.44 18.22
N ASP A 62 -12.40 3.63 17.74
CA ASP A 62 -12.70 2.46 16.90
C ASP A 62 -12.28 1.18 17.62
N PRO A 63 -13.23 0.38 18.14
CA PRO A 63 -12.90 -0.84 18.89
C PRO A 63 -12.14 -1.88 18.07
N SER A 64 -12.42 -2.01 16.78
CA SER A 64 -11.73 -2.94 15.89
C SER A 64 -10.27 -2.53 15.69
N LEU A 65 -10.02 -1.26 15.43
CA LEU A 65 -8.66 -0.73 15.29
C LEU A 65 -7.88 -0.87 16.60
N THR A 66 -8.50 -0.54 17.72
CA THR A 66 -7.92 -0.73 19.05
C THR A 66 -7.49 -2.16 19.29
N ALA A 67 -8.36 -3.13 19.02
CA ALA A 67 -8.05 -4.56 19.18
C ALA A 67 -6.87 -4.99 18.29
N GLN A 68 -6.80 -4.51 17.06
CA GLN A 68 -5.72 -4.85 16.14
C GLN A 68 -4.38 -4.23 16.58
N ILE A 69 -4.35 -2.97 17.00
CA ILE A 69 -3.14 -2.31 17.53
C ILE A 69 -2.64 -3.03 18.78
N MET A 70 -3.54 -3.38 19.69
CA MET A 70 -3.18 -4.10 20.91
C MET A 70 -2.62 -5.50 20.60
N ARG A 71 -3.17 -6.17 19.60
CA ARG A 71 -2.66 -7.47 19.14
C ARG A 71 -1.23 -7.35 18.61
N TYR A 72 -0.94 -6.33 17.81
CA TYR A 72 0.41 -6.07 17.32
C TYR A 72 1.38 -5.75 18.46
N ALA A 73 1.00 -4.87 19.38
CA ALA A 73 1.84 -4.50 20.51
C ALA A 73 2.19 -5.68 21.40
N ARG A 74 1.30 -6.65 21.53
CA ARG A 74 1.48 -7.87 22.33
C ARG A 74 2.14 -9.01 21.57
N SER A 75 2.40 -8.86 20.28
CA SER A 75 2.99 -9.92 19.48
C SER A 75 4.44 -10.18 19.86
N ALA A 76 4.88 -11.44 19.67
CA ALA A 76 6.27 -11.83 19.89
C ALA A 76 7.28 -11.07 19.00
N LEU A 77 6.79 -10.49 17.89
CA LEU A 77 7.60 -9.70 16.97
C LEU A 77 8.27 -8.50 17.66
N PHE A 78 7.59 -7.88 18.62
CA PHE A 78 8.11 -6.71 19.35
C PHE A 78 8.80 -7.08 20.66
N ASN A 79 8.64 -8.33 21.10
CA ASN A 79 9.32 -8.92 22.27
C ASN A 79 9.37 -7.99 23.50
N TYR A 80 8.27 -7.31 23.78
CA TYR A 80 8.17 -6.45 24.95
C TYR A 80 7.95 -7.31 26.21
N PRO A 81 8.81 -7.19 27.24
CA PRO A 81 8.77 -8.06 28.40
C PRO A 81 7.64 -7.71 29.40
N GLY A 82 7.02 -6.55 29.25
CA GLY A 82 5.95 -6.08 30.11
C GLY A 82 4.55 -6.41 29.56
N GLN A 83 3.53 -6.02 30.33
CA GLN A 83 2.15 -6.04 29.87
C GLN A 83 1.79 -4.72 29.20
N VAL A 84 0.98 -4.78 28.14
CA VAL A 84 0.44 -3.63 27.43
C VAL A 84 -1.06 -3.63 27.60
N ASN A 85 -1.59 -2.65 28.31
CA ASN A 85 -3.00 -2.59 28.72
C ASN A 85 -3.79 -1.49 28.02
N SER A 86 -3.12 -0.58 27.31
CA SER A 86 -3.76 0.51 26.58
C SER A 86 -3.03 0.86 25.30
N VAL A 87 -3.73 1.54 24.38
CA VAL A 87 -3.13 2.05 23.15
C VAL A 87 -2.02 3.06 23.49
N GLN A 88 -2.22 3.89 24.48
CA GLN A 88 -1.19 4.85 24.91
C GLN A 88 0.08 4.14 25.37
N GLU A 89 -0.02 3.04 26.10
CA GLU A 89 1.14 2.21 26.48
C GLU A 89 1.78 1.56 25.25
N ALA A 90 1.00 1.09 24.29
CA ALA A 90 1.51 0.57 23.03
C ALA A 90 2.36 1.64 22.30
N VAL A 91 1.91 2.88 22.29
CA VAL A 91 2.64 4.00 21.69
C VAL A 91 3.91 4.35 22.47
N THR A 92 3.80 4.50 23.79
CA THR A 92 4.89 5.05 24.62
C THR A 92 5.96 4.03 24.97
N ARG A 93 5.61 2.74 25.08
CA ARG A 93 6.50 1.70 25.63
C ARG A 93 6.96 0.66 24.62
N VAL A 94 6.18 0.41 23.58
CA VAL A 94 6.44 -0.73 22.68
C VAL A 94 6.76 -0.30 21.25
N LEU A 95 5.84 0.38 20.60
CA LEU A 95 5.87 0.63 19.16
C LEU A 95 6.41 2.00 18.77
N GLY A 96 6.21 3.01 19.60
CA GLY A 96 6.44 4.41 19.26
C GLY A 96 5.29 5.04 18.48
N PHE A 97 5.26 6.38 18.43
CA PHE A 97 4.19 7.17 17.81
C PHE A 97 4.06 6.86 16.30
N ASP A 98 5.15 6.99 15.54
CA ASP A 98 5.11 6.86 14.08
C ASP A 98 4.65 5.47 13.65
N ARG A 99 5.16 4.44 14.28
CA ARG A 99 4.81 3.06 13.95
C ARG A 99 3.33 2.76 14.23
N VAL A 100 2.81 3.18 15.38
CA VAL A 100 1.39 3.02 15.70
C VAL A 100 0.53 3.82 14.73
N ALA A 101 0.89 5.07 14.46
CA ALA A 101 0.16 5.93 13.53
C ALA A 101 0.13 5.33 12.11
N HIS A 102 1.26 4.81 11.62
CA HIS A 102 1.35 4.22 10.30
C HIS A 102 0.61 2.89 10.19
N ILE A 103 0.70 2.01 11.18
CA ILE A 103 -0.08 0.77 11.22
C ILE A 103 -1.58 1.09 11.26
N ALA A 104 -1.99 2.02 12.11
CA ALA A 104 -3.38 2.46 12.22
C ALA A 104 -3.89 3.08 10.91
N LEU A 105 -3.06 3.90 10.25
CA LEU A 105 -3.37 4.46 8.93
C LEU A 105 -3.61 3.37 7.90
N GLY A 106 -2.73 2.38 7.82
CA GLY A 106 -2.87 1.24 6.92
C GLY A 106 -4.14 0.43 7.18
N ILE A 107 -4.40 0.05 8.43
CA ILE A 107 -5.59 -0.70 8.82
C ILE A 107 -6.88 0.07 8.51
N ALA A 108 -6.92 1.36 8.82
CA ALA A 108 -8.07 2.21 8.52
C ALA A 108 -8.26 2.38 7.00
N SER A 109 -7.18 2.49 6.24
CA SER A 109 -7.20 2.69 4.78
C SER A 109 -7.71 1.47 4.01
N VAL A 110 -7.37 0.25 4.44
CA VAL A 110 -7.83 -0.97 3.76
C VAL A 110 -9.35 -1.16 3.82
N ARG A 111 -10.03 -0.47 4.72
CA ARG A 111 -11.50 -0.48 4.82
C ARG A 111 -12.19 0.18 3.62
N ALA A 112 -11.45 0.94 2.80
CA ALA A 112 -11.97 1.47 1.56
C ALA A 112 -12.24 0.38 0.51
N PHE A 113 -11.66 -0.81 0.66
CA PHE A 113 -11.66 -1.86 -0.35
C PHE A 113 -12.47 -3.08 0.06
N GLU A 114 -13.26 -3.58 -0.89
CA GLU A 114 -13.97 -4.87 -0.78
C GLU A 114 -13.15 -5.93 -1.53
N VAL A 115 -12.33 -6.67 -0.80
CA VAL A 115 -11.44 -7.71 -1.32
C VAL A 115 -11.64 -8.99 -0.51
N PRO A 116 -11.58 -10.20 -1.12
CA PRO A 116 -11.66 -11.46 -0.39
C PRO A 116 -10.64 -11.52 0.74
N ARG A 117 -11.05 -12.03 1.90
CA ARG A 117 -10.19 -12.12 3.07
C ARG A 117 -9.16 -13.24 2.96
N HIS A 118 -9.59 -14.37 2.40
CA HIS A 118 -8.78 -15.57 2.23
C HIS A 118 -8.31 -15.73 0.79
N GLY A 119 -7.37 -16.65 0.58
CA GLY A 119 -6.71 -16.88 -0.69
C GLY A 119 -5.32 -16.25 -0.73
N ILE A 120 -4.53 -16.64 -1.73
CA ILE A 120 -3.12 -16.24 -1.84
C ILE A 120 -2.94 -14.73 -2.01
N LEU A 121 -3.86 -14.06 -2.71
CA LEU A 121 -3.91 -12.60 -2.86
C LEU A 121 -4.98 -11.97 -1.96
N GLY A 122 -5.56 -12.74 -1.02
CA GLY A 122 -6.55 -12.23 -0.08
C GLY A 122 -5.99 -11.23 0.92
N MET A 123 -6.89 -10.54 1.61
CA MET A 123 -6.53 -9.45 2.54
C MET A 123 -5.56 -9.89 3.64
N ASP A 124 -5.70 -11.10 4.17
CA ASP A 124 -4.84 -11.59 5.26
C ASP A 124 -3.37 -11.74 4.81
N ASN A 125 -3.14 -12.32 3.63
CA ASN A 125 -1.81 -12.45 3.04
C ASN A 125 -1.26 -11.11 2.57
N PHE A 126 -2.11 -10.28 1.97
CA PHE A 126 -1.77 -8.92 1.58
C PHE A 126 -1.22 -8.12 2.77
N TRP A 127 -1.95 -8.13 3.88
CA TRP A 127 -1.57 -7.39 5.07
C TRP A 127 -0.27 -7.91 5.70
N ARG A 128 -0.11 -9.22 5.75
CA ARG A 128 1.13 -9.84 6.23
C ARG A 128 2.34 -9.41 5.40
N HIS A 129 2.22 -9.48 4.08
CA HIS A 129 3.29 -9.04 3.17
C HIS A 129 3.60 -7.55 3.35
N SER A 130 2.58 -6.71 3.43
CA SER A 130 2.73 -5.27 3.64
C SER A 130 3.47 -4.94 4.93
N LEU A 131 3.17 -5.64 6.02
CA LEU A 131 3.89 -5.48 7.30
C LEU A 131 5.35 -5.90 7.20
N TYR A 132 5.64 -7.04 6.56
CA TYR A 132 7.03 -7.47 6.34
C TYR A 132 7.81 -6.42 5.55
N CYS A 133 7.26 -5.93 4.46
CA CYS A 133 7.89 -4.89 3.66
C CYS A 133 8.12 -3.60 4.46
N ALA A 134 7.14 -3.21 5.28
CA ALA A 134 7.26 -2.03 6.13
C ALA A 134 8.42 -2.16 7.14
N PHE A 135 8.54 -3.29 7.82
CA PHE A 135 9.64 -3.53 8.75
C PHE A 135 11.01 -3.57 8.06
N LEU A 136 11.11 -4.25 6.93
CA LEU A 136 12.34 -4.30 6.16
C LEU A 136 12.73 -2.91 5.66
N CYS A 137 11.80 -2.13 5.17
CA CYS A 137 12.03 -0.74 4.78
C CYS A 137 12.53 0.10 5.94
N GLN A 138 11.97 -0.05 7.13
CA GLN A 138 12.42 0.66 8.32
C GLN A 138 13.88 0.33 8.69
N ILE A 139 14.26 -0.95 8.56
CA ILE A 139 15.62 -1.41 8.83
C ILE A 139 16.61 -0.89 7.77
N ILE A 140 16.20 -0.88 6.51
CA ILE A 140 17.05 -0.49 5.38
C ILE A 140 17.16 1.03 5.25
N ALA A 141 16.14 1.78 5.65
CA ALA A 141 16.00 3.23 5.43
C ALA A 141 17.27 4.04 5.77
N PRO A 142 17.93 3.87 6.92
CA PRO A 142 19.14 4.64 7.22
C PRO A 142 20.29 4.40 6.23
N ARG A 143 20.39 3.20 5.68
CA ARG A 143 21.44 2.85 4.69
C ARG A 143 21.14 3.43 3.30
N CYS A 144 19.91 3.75 3.04
CA CYS A 144 19.46 4.37 1.78
C CYS A 144 19.34 5.90 1.88
N GLY A 145 19.72 6.50 3.01
CA GLY A 145 19.50 7.94 3.23
C GLY A 145 18.03 8.34 3.32
N ALA A 146 17.17 7.40 3.72
CA ALA A 146 15.73 7.60 3.85
C ALA A 146 15.34 7.73 5.33
N GLU A 147 14.25 8.44 5.59
CA GLU A 147 13.66 8.55 6.92
C GLU A 147 12.94 7.24 7.30
N LYS A 148 13.18 6.73 8.51
CA LYS A 148 12.64 5.45 8.98
C LYS A 148 11.11 5.39 8.96
N GLY A 149 10.45 6.41 9.52
CA GLY A 149 8.99 6.46 9.59
C GLY A 149 8.35 6.51 8.21
N LEU A 150 8.86 7.36 7.34
CA LEU A 150 8.40 7.48 5.96
C LEU A 150 8.73 6.22 5.14
N GLY A 151 9.90 5.62 5.37
CA GLY A 151 10.28 4.34 4.79
C GLY A 151 9.32 3.22 5.17
N TYR A 152 8.95 3.15 6.44
CA TYR A 152 7.95 2.20 6.94
C TYR A 152 6.61 2.37 6.19
N LEU A 153 6.14 3.60 6.06
CA LEU A 153 4.89 3.91 5.37
C LEU A 153 4.95 3.55 3.88
N CYS A 154 6.06 3.81 3.20
CA CYS A 154 6.27 3.39 1.82
C CYS A 154 6.11 1.87 1.66
N GLY A 155 6.75 1.10 2.52
CA GLY A 155 6.64 -0.36 2.50
C GLY A 155 5.23 -0.86 2.79
N LEU A 156 4.54 -0.25 3.74
CA LEU A 156 3.20 -0.64 4.13
C LEU A 156 2.16 -0.41 3.02
N LEU A 157 2.28 0.69 2.29
CA LEU A 157 1.26 1.15 1.33
C LEU A 157 1.62 0.88 -0.14
N HIS A 158 2.80 0.33 -0.44
CA HIS A 158 3.27 0.22 -1.83
C HIS A 158 2.37 -0.64 -2.73
N ASN A 159 1.64 -1.59 -2.19
CA ASN A 159 0.84 -2.55 -2.94
C ASN A 159 -0.68 -2.28 -2.91
N PHE A 160 -1.11 -1.12 -2.45
CA PHE A 160 -2.54 -0.77 -2.40
C PHE A 160 -3.22 -0.77 -3.77
N GLY A 161 -2.47 -0.63 -4.86
CA GLY A 161 -2.98 -0.80 -6.21
C GLY A 161 -3.57 -2.19 -6.45
N LEU A 162 -3.03 -3.22 -5.84
CA LEU A 162 -3.57 -4.58 -5.91
C LEU A 162 -4.94 -4.68 -5.21
N LEU A 163 -5.13 -4.01 -4.08
CA LEU A 163 -6.42 -3.93 -3.41
C LEU A 163 -7.45 -3.19 -4.26
N LEU A 164 -7.03 -2.11 -4.91
CA LEU A 164 -7.90 -1.34 -5.79
C LEU A 164 -8.35 -2.18 -7.00
N VAL A 165 -7.45 -2.96 -7.58
CA VAL A 165 -7.80 -3.92 -8.66
C VAL A 165 -8.84 -4.92 -8.17
N GLY A 166 -8.66 -5.50 -6.99
CA GLY A 166 -9.64 -6.43 -6.41
C GLY A 166 -11.00 -5.81 -6.13
N HIS A 167 -10.99 -4.56 -5.70
CA HIS A 167 -12.22 -3.80 -5.42
C HIS A 167 -13.00 -3.44 -6.70
N LEU A 168 -12.30 -2.95 -7.72
CA LEU A 168 -12.91 -2.48 -8.97
C LEU A 168 -13.21 -3.61 -9.95
N PHE A 169 -12.40 -4.66 -9.96
CA PHE A 169 -12.44 -5.76 -10.91
C PHE A 169 -12.44 -7.12 -10.19
N PRO A 170 -13.49 -7.44 -9.41
CA PRO A 170 -13.50 -8.63 -8.56
C PRO A 170 -13.41 -9.95 -9.36
N ALA A 171 -14.01 -10.03 -10.54
CA ALA A 171 -13.94 -11.25 -11.35
C ALA A 171 -12.52 -11.51 -11.89
N GLU A 172 -11.88 -10.48 -12.39
CA GLU A 172 -10.48 -10.54 -12.88
C GLU A 172 -9.51 -10.78 -11.72
N PHE A 173 -9.80 -10.24 -10.54
CA PHE A 173 -9.01 -10.49 -9.34
C PHE A 173 -9.10 -11.96 -8.89
N ASP A 174 -10.27 -12.55 -8.94
CA ASP A 174 -10.46 -13.98 -8.64
C ASP A 174 -9.66 -14.86 -9.61
N GLU A 175 -9.69 -14.55 -10.90
CA GLU A 175 -8.88 -15.23 -11.91
C GLU A 175 -7.38 -15.08 -11.64
N LEU A 176 -6.93 -13.87 -11.29
CA LEU A 176 -5.54 -13.60 -10.93
C LEU A 176 -5.10 -14.42 -9.71
N ASN A 177 -5.98 -14.55 -8.73
CA ASN A 177 -5.75 -15.33 -7.51
C ASN A 177 -5.57 -16.82 -7.85
N GLU A 178 -6.44 -17.38 -8.68
CA GLU A 178 -6.33 -18.77 -9.17
C GLU A 178 -5.05 -19.00 -9.96
N LEU A 179 -4.71 -18.08 -10.87
CA LEU A 179 -3.47 -18.17 -11.66
C LEU A 179 -2.22 -18.07 -10.79
N ARG A 180 -2.22 -17.22 -9.79
CA ARG A 180 -1.12 -17.10 -8.83
C ARG A 180 -0.91 -18.37 -8.03
N GLU A 181 -2.00 -18.98 -7.57
CA GLU A 181 -1.95 -20.24 -6.84
C GLU A 181 -1.42 -21.40 -7.71
N ALA A 182 -1.86 -21.45 -8.96
CA ALA A 182 -1.44 -22.48 -9.92
C ALA A 182 0.01 -22.28 -10.44
N ASN A 183 0.53 -21.06 -10.41
CA ASN A 183 1.83 -20.69 -10.97
C ASN A 183 2.67 -19.86 -9.97
N PRO A 184 3.14 -20.44 -8.85
CA PRO A 184 3.81 -19.70 -7.79
C PRO A 184 5.15 -19.08 -8.25
N GLU A 185 5.79 -19.65 -9.28
CA GLU A 185 7.06 -19.15 -9.82
C GLU A 185 6.90 -18.06 -10.89
N ALA A 186 5.69 -17.84 -11.38
CA ALA A 186 5.45 -16.80 -12.37
C ALA A 186 5.52 -15.40 -11.76
N SER A 187 6.00 -14.42 -12.53
CA SER A 187 5.96 -13.03 -12.08
C SER A 187 4.52 -12.49 -12.03
N MET A 188 4.24 -11.62 -11.08
CA MET A 188 2.92 -10.95 -11.02
C MET A 188 2.62 -10.19 -12.30
N HIS A 189 3.61 -9.55 -12.90
CA HIS A 189 3.46 -8.86 -14.17
C HIS A 189 2.95 -9.81 -15.29
N SER A 190 3.54 -11.00 -15.39
CA SER A 190 3.10 -12.02 -16.38
C SER A 190 1.65 -12.46 -16.14
N LEU A 191 1.27 -12.72 -14.88
CA LEU A 191 -0.08 -13.14 -14.53
C LEU A 191 -1.10 -12.01 -14.77
N GLU A 192 -0.76 -10.79 -14.41
CA GLU A 192 -1.58 -9.62 -14.70
C GLU A 192 -1.81 -9.41 -16.18
N GLN A 193 -0.80 -9.62 -17.02
CA GLN A 193 -0.94 -9.55 -18.48
C GLN A 193 -1.91 -10.63 -19.03
N GLN A 194 -1.91 -11.81 -18.46
CA GLN A 194 -2.84 -12.87 -18.86
C GLN A 194 -4.28 -12.52 -18.53
N VAL A 195 -4.53 -12.01 -17.32
CA VAL A 195 -5.88 -11.70 -16.83
C VAL A 195 -6.43 -10.42 -17.47
N PHE A 196 -5.62 -9.37 -17.49
CA PHE A 196 -6.04 -8.04 -17.89
C PHE A 196 -5.82 -7.73 -19.37
N GLY A 197 -5.11 -8.58 -20.07
CA GLY A 197 -4.88 -8.45 -21.51
C GLY A 197 -6.14 -8.62 -22.37
N GLN A 198 -7.26 -9.13 -21.82
CA GLN A 198 -8.48 -9.46 -22.55
C GLN A 198 -9.78 -9.01 -21.88
N GLY A 199 -9.76 -8.43 -20.68
CA GLY A 199 -10.95 -8.13 -19.88
C GLY A 199 -11.43 -6.68 -19.93
N ASN A 200 -12.50 -6.42 -19.17
CA ASN A 200 -12.97 -5.05 -18.89
C ASN A 200 -11.86 -4.26 -18.18
N GLY A 201 -11.64 -3.03 -18.60
CA GLY A 201 -10.59 -2.20 -18.02
C GLY A 201 -9.18 -2.49 -18.52
N GLN A 202 -9.00 -3.29 -19.57
CA GLN A 202 -7.70 -3.59 -20.18
C GLN A 202 -6.82 -2.34 -20.37
N GLU A 203 -7.40 -1.24 -20.80
CA GLU A 203 -6.68 0.02 -21.03
C GLU A 203 -6.07 0.59 -19.74
N ILE A 204 -6.77 0.40 -18.61
CA ILE A 204 -6.36 0.88 -17.29
C ILE A 204 -5.39 -0.10 -16.65
N LEU A 205 -5.72 -1.38 -16.69
CA LEU A 205 -4.96 -2.43 -16.01
C LEU A 205 -3.64 -2.75 -16.71
N SER A 206 -3.49 -2.40 -17.99
CA SER A 206 -2.24 -2.54 -18.73
C SER A 206 -1.07 -1.73 -18.15
N VAL A 207 -1.35 -0.69 -17.37
CA VAL A 207 -0.30 0.11 -16.68
C VAL A 207 0.28 -0.59 -15.45
N GLY A 208 -0.36 -1.65 -14.97
CA GLY A 208 0.04 -2.42 -13.80
C GLY A 208 -0.50 -1.87 -12.47
N HIS A 209 -0.60 -2.74 -11.48
CA HIS A 209 -1.15 -2.38 -10.17
C HIS A 209 -0.31 -1.33 -9.43
N GLY A 210 1.01 -1.29 -9.64
CA GLY A 210 1.87 -0.28 -9.02
C GLY A 210 1.48 1.13 -9.46
N ALA A 211 1.37 1.39 -10.76
CA ALA A 211 0.98 2.68 -11.29
C ALA A 211 -0.42 3.11 -10.79
N ILE A 212 -1.36 2.18 -10.74
CA ILE A 212 -2.71 2.41 -10.20
C ILE A 212 -2.67 2.78 -8.72
N GLY A 213 -1.85 2.10 -7.93
CA GLY A 213 -1.62 2.42 -6.53
C GLY A 213 -1.03 3.81 -6.31
N GLY A 214 -0.07 4.20 -7.14
CA GLY A 214 0.51 5.55 -7.13
C GLY A 214 -0.54 6.63 -7.44
N ILE A 215 -1.41 6.39 -8.39
CA ILE A 215 -2.54 7.29 -8.71
C ILE A 215 -3.46 7.44 -7.50
N LEU A 216 -3.86 6.32 -6.88
CA LEU A 216 -4.71 6.34 -5.69
C LEU A 216 -4.09 7.15 -4.57
N HIS A 217 -2.82 6.90 -4.25
CA HIS A 217 -2.11 7.59 -3.17
C HIS A 217 -1.97 9.08 -3.43
N ARG A 218 -1.79 9.48 -4.69
CA ARG A 218 -1.79 10.90 -5.07
C ARG A 218 -3.15 11.54 -4.85
N LEU A 219 -4.23 10.88 -5.24
CA LEU A 219 -5.60 11.35 -5.02
C LEU A 219 -5.94 11.46 -3.53
N TRP A 220 -5.42 10.57 -2.71
CA TRP A 220 -5.56 10.62 -1.26
C TRP A 220 -4.60 11.61 -0.59
N GLN A 221 -3.78 12.32 -1.36
CA GLN A 221 -2.81 13.31 -0.88
C GLN A 221 -1.79 12.74 0.13
N LEU A 222 -1.37 11.52 -0.09
CA LEU A 222 -0.28 10.90 0.67
C LEU A 222 1.07 11.57 0.32
N PRO A 223 2.09 11.46 1.19
CA PRO A 223 3.42 12.04 0.93
C PRO A 223 4.01 11.56 -0.41
N ASP A 224 4.71 12.45 -1.12
CA ASP A 224 5.28 12.15 -2.44
C ASP A 224 6.17 10.90 -2.49
N PRO A 225 7.04 10.61 -1.50
CA PRO A 225 7.79 9.36 -1.49
C PRO A 225 6.91 8.12 -1.48
N VAL A 226 5.78 8.15 -0.78
CA VAL A 226 4.79 7.04 -0.74
C VAL A 226 4.15 6.85 -2.11
N VAL A 227 3.73 7.94 -2.74
CA VAL A 227 3.17 7.94 -4.11
C VAL A 227 4.17 7.35 -5.09
N LYS A 228 5.42 7.80 -5.04
CA LYS A 228 6.47 7.37 -5.96
C LYS A 228 6.84 5.90 -5.73
N ALA A 229 7.04 5.49 -4.50
CA ALA A 229 7.35 4.10 -4.16
C ALA A 229 6.25 3.13 -4.65
N ALA A 230 4.99 3.46 -4.44
CA ALA A 230 3.87 2.67 -4.96
C ALA A 230 3.84 2.66 -6.49
N GLY A 231 3.98 3.83 -7.11
CA GLY A 231 3.80 4.01 -8.56
C GLY A 231 4.85 3.33 -9.42
N VAL A 232 6.10 3.26 -8.96
CA VAL A 232 7.23 2.81 -9.78
C VAL A 232 8.06 1.67 -9.19
N HIS A 233 7.64 1.04 -8.07
CA HIS A 233 8.40 -0.06 -7.46
C HIS A 233 8.58 -1.27 -8.38
N GLN A 234 7.75 -1.42 -9.39
CA GLN A 234 7.87 -2.49 -10.40
C GLN A 234 8.83 -2.16 -11.55
N GLN A 235 9.33 -0.93 -11.62
CA GLN A 235 10.27 -0.50 -12.67
C GLN A 235 11.72 -0.76 -12.24
N SER A 236 12.39 -1.69 -12.92
CA SER A 236 13.81 -1.93 -12.72
C SER A 236 14.64 -0.70 -13.13
N GLY A 237 15.64 -0.36 -12.32
CA GLY A 237 16.58 0.71 -12.65
C GLY A 237 15.96 2.11 -12.66
N TYR A 238 14.91 2.34 -11.87
CA TYR A 238 14.33 3.67 -11.72
C TYR A 238 15.35 4.66 -11.16
N HIS A 239 15.52 5.79 -11.86
CA HIS A 239 16.29 6.94 -11.41
C HIS A 239 15.42 8.19 -11.50
N GLY A 240 15.37 8.97 -10.42
CA GLY A 240 14.58 10.18 -10.36
C GLY A 240 14.26 10.60 -8.94
N GLU A 241 13.18 11.37 -8.79
CA GLU A 241 12.73 11.82 -7.47
C GLU A 241 12.42 10.65 -6.55
N HIS A 242 12.87 10.74 -5.31
CA HIS A 242 12.65 9.74 -4.26
C HIS A 242 13.16 8.32 -4.62
N GLU A 243 14.18 8.22 -5.47
CA GLU A 243 14.73 6.93 -5.91
C GLU A 243 15.22 6.05 -4.75
N ASN A 244 15.68 6.66 -3.65
CA ASN A 244 16.07 5.94 -2.44
C ASN A 244 14.90 5.19 -1.80
N TYR A 245 13.71 5.78 -1.75
CA TYR A 245 12.50 5.13 -1.24
C TYR A 245 12.01 4.03 -2.19
N VAL A 246 12.09 4.25 -3.49
CA VAL A 246 11.77 3.23 -4.50
C VAL A 246 12.70 2.03 -4.38
N LEU A 247 14.02 2.26 -4.31
CA LEU A 247 15.02 1.21 -4.14
C LEU A 247 14.78 0.40 -2.86
N MET A 248 14.50 1.08 -1.77
CA MET A 248 14.22 0.46 -0.48
C MET A 248 13.02 -0.50 -0.55
N VAL A 249 11.93 -0.10 -1.19
CA VAL A 249 10.75 -0.96 -1.39
C VAL A 249 11.09 -2.13 -2.32
N GLN A 250 11.84 -1.91 -3.38
CA GLN A 250 12.29 -2.98 -4.28
C GLN A 250 13.15 -4.01 -3.55
N LEU A 251 14.08 -3.58 -2.70
CA LEU A 251 14.90 -4.47 -1.88
C LEU A 251 14.06 -5.25 -0.86
N ALA A 252 13.10 -4.61 -0.21
CA ALA A 252 12.20 -5.26 0.72
C ALA A 252 11.35 -6.36 0.05
N ASN A 253 10.87 -6.12 -1.16
CA ASN A 253 10.12 -7.11 -1.93
C ASN A 253 10.98 -8.30 -2.41
N ALA A 254 12.29 -8.12 -2.55
CA ALA A 254 13.20 -9.16 -3.01
C ALA A 254 13.67 -10.12 -1.88
N LEU A 255 13.47 -9.74 -0.63
CA LEU A 255 13.85 -10.51 0.57
C LEU A 255 12.68 -11.34 1.10
#